data_338c2c3f99e6b9ca88558da785fad991
#
_entry.id   338c2c3f99e6b9ca88558da785fad991
#
_cell.length_a   1.000
_cell.length_b   1.000
_cell.length_c   1.000
_cell.angle_alpha   90.00
_cell.angle_beta   90.00
_cell.angle_gamma   90.00
#
_symmetry.space_group_name_H-M   'P 1'
#
loop_
_entity.id
_entity.type
_entity.pdbx_description
1 polymer ?
#
loop_
_entity_poly.entity_id
_entity_poly.type
_entity_poly.pdbx_seq_one_letter_code
_entity_poly.pdbx_strand_id
1 'polypeptide(L)'
;MQIGIIGAGKVGCSVGKYLQENDALRKAGYHITGYAGRRKESVEEAATFTGTTPFYLLSELVKKNDIVCIATPDSQIKTVWEELCKFSLEGKIVCHFSGSLSSDLFTGREKKGVSACSVHPMYAFSNRFTSYEQLNTVKLTIEGDPKAVAVFREIWNLCGNETGVVSTGKKMQYHAAAAIASNLMIGLYAKSVRLLEDCGFAGEEAENFLRPLVENNIRRMLESSPEEALSGPVERNDAETVQKHLQTLQGSDRTVYLALSEEVLSVAKKKNPQRDYRELERLLREDRRQ
;
A
#
# COMPACT_ATOMS: atom_id res chain seq x y z
N MET A 1 -7.94 26.06 3.89
CA MET A 1 -8.97 25.02 4.09
C MET A 1 -8.70 24.27 5.39
N GLN A 2 -9.76 23.98 6.13
CA GLN A 2 -9.69 23.25 7.41
C GLN A 2 -9.86 21.76 7.17
N ILE A 3 -9.03 20.92 7.79
CA ILE A 3 -8.99 19.47 7.58
C ILE A 3 -9.28 18.76 8.90
N GLY A 4 -10.34 17.97 8.95
CA GLY A 4 -10.69 17.10 10.08
C GLY A 4 -10.46 15.63 9.76
N ILE A 5 -10.00 14.85 10.74
CA ILE A 5 -9.69 13.43 10.57
C ILE A 5 -10.62 12.58 11.42
N ILE A 6 -11.29 11.61 10.81
CA ILE A 6 -12.11 10.62 11.48
C ILE A 6 -11.32 9.31 11.55
N GLY A 7 -10.92 8.95 12.75
CA GLY A 7 -10.08 7.78 13.02
C GLY A 7 -8.69 8.16 13.49
N ALA A 8 -8.42 7.86 14.76
CA ALA A 8 -7.18 8.14 15.47
C ALA A 8 -6.26 6.89 15.54
N GLY A 9 -6.23 6.11 14.45
CA GLY A 9 -5.37 4.92 14.29
C GLY A 9 -3.99 5.26 13.73
N LYS A 10 -3.25 4.23 13.29
CA LYS A 10 -1.90 4.39 12.73
C LYS A 10 -1.87 5.38 11.56
N VAL A 11 -2.76 5.22 10.59
CA VAL A 11 -2.84 6.09 9.40
C VAL A 11 -3.25 7.51 9.79
N GLY A 12 -4.35 7.67 10.54
CA GLY A 12 -4.88 8.99 10.90
C GLY A 12 -3.89 9.83 11.71
N CYS A 13 -3.23 9.23 12.72
CA CYS A 13 -2.23 9.94 13.52
C CYS A 13 -1.00 10.30 12.70
N SER A 14 -0.46 9.36 11.91
CA SER A 14 0.75 9.60 11.12
C SER A 14 0.52 10.65 10.03
N VAL A 15 -0.57 10.52 9.25
CA VAL A 15 -0.91 11.52 8.22
C VAL A 15 -1.19 12.88 8.85
N GLY A 16 -2.00 12.92 9.93
CA GLY A 16 -2.32 14.18 10.58
C GLY A 16 -1.09 14.87 11.17
N LYS A 17 -0.17 14.14 11.79
CA LYS A 17 1.10 14.69 12.32
C LYS A 17 1.97 15.23 11.21
N TYR A 18 2.17 14.44 10.15
CA TYR A 18 2.96 14.83 9.00
C TYR A 18 2.45 16.10 8.31
N LEU A 19 1.14 16.19 8.07
CA LEU A 19 0.53 17.39 7.47
C LEU A 19 0.57 18.59 8.43
N GLN A 20 0.37 18.39 9.72
CA GLN A 20 0.37 19.45 10.72
C GLN A 20 1.74 20.11 10.90
N GLU A 21 2.84 19.35 10.79
CA GLU A 21 4.21 19.85 10.90
C GLU A 21 4.72 20.52 9.63
N ASN A 22 4.01 20.41 8.51
CA ASN A 22 4.47 20.94 7.24
C ASN A 22 4.19 22.46 7.12
N ASP A 23 5.26 23.27 7.11
CA ASP A 23 5.18 24.73 7.04
C ASP A 23 4.64 25.23 5.71
N ALA A 24 4.97 24.59 4.59
CA ALA A 24 4.48 25.01 3.27
C ALA A 24 2.97 24.81 3.17
N LEU A 25 2.47 23.72 3.72
CA LEU A 25 1.04 23.43 3.77
C LEU A 25 0.29 24.48 4.60
N ARG A 26 0.81 24.84 5.78
CA ARG A 26 0.23 25.88 6.64
C ARG A 26 0.23 27.25 5.97
N LYS A 27 1.32 27.64 5.33
CA LYS A 27 1.43 28.90 4.56
C LYS A 27 0.46 28.96 3.39
N ALA A 28 0.14 27.82 2.77
CA ALA A 28 -0.87 27.71 1.72
C ALA A 28 -2.33 27.72 2.26
N GLY A 29 -2.52 27.82 3.58
CA GLY A 29 -3.83 27.95 4.20
C GLY A 29 -4.52 26.62 4.51
N TYR A 30 -3.79 25.50 4.53
CA TYR A 30 -4.31 24.21 4.96
C TYR A 30 -3.96 23.95 6.44
N HIS A 31 -4.94 23.59 7.24
CA HIS A 31 -4.77 23.40 8.69
C HIS A 31 -5.47 22.13 9.16
N ILE A 32 -4.75 21.27 9.87
CA ILE A 32 -5.37 20.13 10.55
C ILE A 32 -6.04 20.65 11.82
N THR A 33 -7.34 20.48 11.93
CA THR A 33 -8.11 21.00 13.07
C THR A 33 -8.23 20.00 14.20
N GLY A 34 -8.22 18.72 13.90
CA GLY A 34 -8.26 17.67 14.91
C GLY A 34 -8.94 16.38 14.48
N TYR A 35 -9.32 15.60 15.48
CA TYR A 35 -9.75 14.23 15.31
C TYR A 35 -11.12 13.95 15.91
N ALA A 36 -11.89 13.08 15.25
CA ALA A 36 -13.04 12.38 15.83
C ALA A 36 -12.86 10.87 15.74
N GLY A 37 -13.55 10.12 16.60
CA GLY A 37 -13.49 8.66 16.60
C GLY A 37 -14.33 8.03 17.71
N ARG A 38 -14.45 6.70 17.69
CA ARG A 38 -15.29 5.97 18.67
C ARG A 38 -14.69 5.96 20.09
N ARG A 39 -13.37 5.86 20.22
CA ARG A 39 -12.66 5.80 21.51
C ARG A 39 -12.13 7.18 21.87
N LYS A 40 -12.65 7.78 22.93
CA LYS A 40 -12.26 9.13 23.38
C LYS A 40 -10.76 9.22 23.67
N GLU A 41 -10.22 8.26 24.38
CA GLU A 41 -8.81 8.21 24.76
C GLU A 41 -7.91 8.26 23.51
N SER A 42 -8.25 7.49 22.47
CA SER A 42 -7.47 7.50 21.23
C SER A 42 -7.55 8.82 20.48
N VAL A 43 -8.70 9.50 20.55
CA VAL A 43 -8.91 10.83 19.94
C VAL A 43 -8.10 11.89 20.70
N GLU A 44 -8.13 11.87 22.03
CA GLU A 44 -7.37 12.79 22.90
C GLU A 44 -5.86 12.61 22.73
N GLU A 45 -5.37 11.35 22.69
CA GLU A 45 -3.96 11.06 22.42
C GLU A 45 -3.51 11.58 21.05
N ALA A 46 -4.32 11.37 19.99
CA ALA A 46 -4.00 11.85 18.65
C ALA A 46 -4.01 13.38 18.59
N ALA A 47 -4.98 14.03 19.22
CA ALA A 47 -5.07 15.49 19.29
C ALA A 47 -3.88 16.08 20.06
N THR A 48 -3.52 15.50 21.19
CA THR A 48 -2.33 15.89 21.97
C THR A 48 -1.05 15.72 21.17
N PHE A 49 -0.88 14.57 20.53
CA PHE A 49 0.30 14.25 19.70
C PHE A 49 0.50 15.22 18.54
N THR A 50 -0.59 15.67 17.93
CA THR A 50 -0.56 16.59 16.79
C THR A 50 -0.72 18.07 17.16
N GLY A 51 -1.00 18.39 18.43
CA GLY A 51 -1.29 19.76 18.89
C GLY A 51 -2.60 20.31 18.31
N THR A 52 -3.63 19.47 18.19
CA THR A 52 -4.93 19.80 17.58
C THR A 52 -6.10 19.58 18.55
N THR A 53 -7.34 19.64 18.06
CA THR A 53 -8.55 19.56 18.91
C THR A 53 -9.14 18.14 18.89
N PRO A 54 -9.50 17.55 20.05
CA PRO A 54 -10.36 16.39 20.09
C PRO A 54 -11.82 16.78 19.85
N PHE A 55 -12.48 16.20 18.84
CA PHE A 55 -13.91 16.36 18.59
C PHE A 55 -14.67 15.16 19.13
N TYR A 56 -15.56 15.40 20.08
CA TYR A 56 -16.38 14.33 20.68
C TYR A 56 -17.68 14.09 19.92
N LEU A 57 -18.12 15.08 19.15
CA LEU A 57 -19.28 14.97 18.25
C LEU A 57 -18.85 15.09 16.79
N LEU A 58 -19.27 14.14 15.97
CA LEU A 58 -18.98 14.15 14.55
C LEU A 58 -19.53 15.39 13.83
N SER A 59 -20.68 15.91 14.31
CA SER A 59 -21.30 17.13 13.81
C SER A 59 -20.40 18.37 13.96
N GLU A 60 -19.65 18.46 15.05
CA GLU A 60 -18.72 19.57 15.29
C GLU A 60 -17.54 19.51 14.33
N LEU A 61 -16.96 18.33 14.14
CA LEU A 61 -15.88 18.12 13.17
C LEU A 61 -16.37 18.49 11.76
N VAL A 62 -17.53 17.98 11.34
CA VAL A 62 -18.08 18.26 10.00
C VAL A 62 -18.35 19.76 9.82
N LYS A 63 -18.92 20.43 10.81
CA LYS A 63 -19.23 21.87 10.73
C LYS A 63 -17.96 22.73 10.60
N LYS A 64 -16.88 22.35 11.28
CA LYS A 64 -15.62 23.13 11.33
C LYS A 64 -14.74 22.95 10.09
N ASN A 65 -14.88 21.85 9.34
CA ASN A 65 -13.92 21.46 8.33
C ASN A 65 -14.46 21.53 6.90
N ASP A 66 -13.60 21.94 5.97
CA ASP A 66 -13.84 21.92 4.51
C ASP A 66 -13.54 20.55 3.94
N ILE A 67 -12.53 19.87 4.51
CA ILE A 67 -12.05 18.56 4.12
C ILE A 67 -12.23 17.59 5.29
N VAL A 68 -12.84 16.44 5.04
CA VAL A 68 -13.02 15.36 6.01
C VAL A 68 -12.29 14.11 5.54
N CYS A 69 -11.27 13.70 6.28
CA CYS A 69 -10.45 12.53 5.99
C CYS A 69 -10.91 11.34 6.84
N ILE A 70 -11.31 10.23 6.23
CA ILE A 70 -11.71 9.01 6.91
C ILE A 70 -10.50 8.06 6.98
N ALA A 71 -9.94 7.90 8.18
CA ALA A 71 -8.78 7.05 8.49
C ALA A 71 -9.15 5.87 9.41
N THR A 72 -10.38 5.40 9.29
CA THR A 72 -10.88 4.19 9.98
C THR A 72 -10.48 2.93 9.19
N PRO A 73 -10.56 1.71 9.80
CA PRO A 73 -10.41 0.47 9.05
C PRO A 73 -11.38 0.39 7.87
N ASP A 74 -10.96 -0.27 6.78
CA ASP A 74 -11.71 -0.36 5.52
C ASP A 74 -13.17 -0.80 5.73
N SER A 75 -13.41 -1.78 6.60
CA SER A 75 -14.75 -2.27 6.94
C SER A 75 -15.67 -1.22 7.59
N GLN A 76 -15.13 -0.11 8.05
CA GLN A 76 -15.89 0.95 8.75
C GLN A 76 -16.08 2.20 7.87
N ILE A 77 -15.38 2.34 6.75
CA ILE A 77 -15.41 3.57 5.94
C ILE A 77 -16.83 3.85 5.43
N LYS A 78 -17.52 2.81 4.94
CA LYS A 78 -18.91 2.94 4.47
C LYS A 78 -19.85 3.40 5.58
N THR A 79 -19.77 2.79 6.77
CA THR A 79 -20.59 3.18 7.93
C THR A 79 -20.33 4.63 8.34
N VAL A 80 -19.06 5.06 8.34
CA VAL A 80 -18.71 6.46 8.62
C VAL A 80 -19.29 7.40 7.56
N TRP A 81 -19.25 7.03 6.30
CA TRP A 81 -19.88 7.80 5.23
C TRP A 81 -21.39 7.95 5.42
N GLU A 82 -22.07 6.86 5.75
CA GLU A 82 -23.53 6.86 6.05
C GLU A 82 -23.87 7.80 7.22
N GLU A 83 -23.02 7.83 8.26
CA GLU A 83 -23.19 8.78 9.39
C GLU A 83 -22.93 10.23 8.94
N LEU A 84 -21.89 10.47 8.13
CA LEU A 84 -21.61 11.81 7.58
C LEU A 84 -22.78 12.32 6.75
N CYS A 85 -23.44 11.44 6.02
CA CYS A 85 -24.61 11.78 5.20
C CYS A 85 -25.81 12.33 5.98
N LYS A 86 -25.82 12.24 7.31
CA LYS A 86 -26.85 12.85 8.17
C LYS A 86 -26.63 14.35 8.40
N PHE A 87 -25.45 14.87 8.01
CA PHE A 87 -25.10 16.28 8.16
C PHE A 87 -25.10 17.01 6.81
N SER A 88 -25.06 18.34 6.85
CA SER A 88 -24.83 19.15 5.65
C SER A 88 -23.37 19.02 5.21
N LEU A 89 -23.19 18.53 4.01
CA LEU A 89 -21.87 18.27 3.40
C LEU A 89 -21.62 19.14 2.15
N GLU A 90 -22.51 20.06 1.82
CA GLU A 90 -22.44 20.87 0.62
C GLU A 90 -21.08 21.58 0.49
N GLY A 91 -20.47 21.45 -0.67
CA GLY A 91 -19.17 22.04 -1.00
C GLY A 91 -17.94 21.38 -0.39
N LYS A 92 -18.12 20.42 0.53
CA LYS A 92 -17.00 19.74 1.22
C LYS A 92 -16.30 18.72 0.33
N ILE A 93 -15.07 18.42 0.73
CA ILE A 93 -14.27 17.33 0.15
C ILE A 93 -14.18 16.21 1.18
N VAL A 94 -14.42 14.97 0.75
CA VAL A 94 -14.29 13.79 1.60
C VAL A 94 -13.28 12.82 0.99
N CYS A 95 -12.37 12.30 1.80
CA CYS A 95 -11.47 11.24 1.35
C CYS A 95 -11.37 10.09 2.34
N HIS A 96 -10.85 8.95 1.87
CA HIS A 96 -10.36 7.87 2.72
C HIS A 96 -8.95 7.43 2.28
N PHE A 97 -8.27 6.67 3.18
CA PHE A 97 -6.89 6.23 2.93
C PHE A 97 -6.78 4.74 2.55
N SER A 98 -7.88 4.06 2.24
CA SER A 98 -7.84 2.66 1.80
C SER A 98 -7.10 2.52 0.47
N GLY A 99 -6.25 1.49 0.38
CA GLY A 99 -5.60 1.08 -0.86
C GLY A 99 -6.52 0.28 -1.78
N SER A 100 -7.48 -0.46 -1.22
CA SER A 100 -8.36 -1.39 -1.94
C SER A 100 -9.68 -0.77 -2.37
N LEU A 101 -10.29 0.09 -1.53
CA LEU A 101 -11.58 0.69 -1.78
C LEU A 101 -11.45 1.90 -2.72
N SER A 102 -12.40 2.04 -3.64
CA SER A 102 -12.50 3.20 -4.52
C SER A 102 -13.40 4.29 -3.92
N SER A 103 -13.32 5.50 -4.47
CA SER A 103 -14.22 6.62 -4.11
C SER A 103 -15.70 6.35 -4.43
N ASP A 104 -16.03 5.33 -5.21
CA ASP A 104 -17.40 4.93 -5.51
C ASP A 104 -18.18 4.46 -4.27
N LEU A 105 -17.45 4.09 -3.22
CA LEU A 105 -18.06 3.78 -1.93
C LEU A 105 -18.86 4.97 -1.36
N PHE A 106 -18.52 6.21 -1.71
CA PHE A 106 -19.21 7.44 -1.32
C PHE A 106 -20.50 7.64 -2.14
N THR A 107 -21.42 6.71 -2.05
CA THR A 107 -22.66 6.69 -2.81
C THR A 107 -23.53 7.91 -2.51
N GLY A 108 -24.10 8.52 -3.55
CA GLY A 108 -24.97 9.70 -3.43
C GLY A 108 -24.24 11.02 -3.11
N ARG A 109 -22.89 11.05 -3.15
CA ARG A 109 -22.08 12.25 -2.91
C ARG A 109 -22.43 13.43 -3.80
N GLU A 110 -22.77 13.17 -5.07
CA GLU A 110 -23.17 14.20 -6.04
C GLU A 110 -24.41 14.97 -5.59
N LYS A 111 -25.44 14.23 -5.11
CA LYS A 111 -26.69 14.83 -4.62
C LYS A 111 -26.48 15.66 -3.34
N LYS A 112 -25.37 15.46 -2.67
CA LYS A 112 -24.98 16.17 -1.43
C LYS A 112 -23.98 17.30 -1.70
N GLY A 113 -23.62 17.56 -2.95
CA GLY A 113 -22.64 18.58 -3.31
C GLY A 113 -21.22 18.26 -2.82
N VAL A 114 -20.88 16.97 -2.61
CA VAL A 114 -19.58 16.51 -2.11
C VAL A 114 -18.70 16.09 -3.26
N SER A 115 -17.43 16.49 -3.23
CA SER A 115 -16.38 15.89 -4.06
C SER A 115 -15.58 14.89 -3.23
N ALA A 116 -15.38 13.69 -3.75
CA ALA A 116 -14.78 12.61 -2.99
C ALA A 116 -13.60 11.94 -3.71
N CYS A 117 -12.64 11.45 -2.94
CA CYS A 117 -11.52 10.67 -3.47
C CYS A 117 -11.01 9.62 -2.47
N SER A 118 -10.22 8.70 -2.98
CA SER A 118 -9.34 7.84 -2.21
C SER A 118 -7.92 8.37 -2.33
N VAL A 119 -7.18 8.43 -1.21
CA VAL A 119 -5.78 8.85 -1.15
C VAL A 119 -5.01 7.74 -0.45
N HIS A 120 -4.19 7.01 -1.19
CA HIS A 120 -3.48 5.86 -0.62
C HIS A 120 -1.97 6.11 -0.57
N PRO A 121 -1.38 6.32 0.63
CA PRO A 121 0.05 6.28 0.80
C PRO A 121 0.59 4.86 0.54
N MET A 122 1.57 4.71 -0.36
CA MET A 122 2.26 3.44 -0.62
C MET A 122 3.23 3.11 0.52
N TYR A 123 2.68 2.90 1.72
CA TYR A 123 3.46 2.73 2.94
C TYR A 123 2.75 1.80 3.95
N ALA A 124 3.54 0.94 4.59
CA ALA A 124 3.06 0.04 5.64
C ALA A 124 3.16 0.72 7.01
N PHE A 125 2.07 1.30 7.50
CA PHE A 125 2.01 1.96 8.80
C PHE A 125 2.16 0.95 9.94
N SER A 126 3.34 0.85 10.52
CA SER A 126 3.64 -0.07 11.62
C SER A 126 3.34 0.54 13.00
N ASN A 127 3.63 1.82 13.21
CA ASN A 127 3.49 2.52 14.47
C ASN A 127 2.64 3.79 14.33
N ARG A 128 1.84 4.09 15.35
CA ARG A 128 0.89 5.22 15.38
C ARG A 128 1.60 6.58 15.49
N PHE A 129 2.74 6.61 16.18
CA PHE A 129 3.40 7.86 16.57
C PHE A 129 4.77 8.09 15.94
N THR A 130 5.32 7.13 15.21
CA THR A 130 6.63 7.25 14.54
C THR A 130 6.57 7.07 13.03
N SER A 131 5.52 6.42 12.48
CA SER A 131 5.44 6.19 11.03
C SER A 131 5.39 7.50 10.20
N TYR A 132 4.99 8.63 10.78
CA TYR A 132 4.96 9.92 10.10
C TYR A 132 6.36 10.43 9.68
N GLU A 133 7.42 10.05 10.40
CA GLU A 133 8.80 10.47 10.15
C GLU A 133 9.33 10.05 8.78
N GLN A 134 8.78 8.99 8.21
CA GLN A 134 9.17 8.46 6.91
C GLN A 134 8.22 8.87 5.77
N LEU A 135 7.15 9.60 6.05
CA LEU A 135 6.15 9.94 5.03
C LEU A 135 6.69 10.88 3.95
N ASN A 136 7.76 11.61 4.20
CA ASN A 136 8.43 12.46 3.21
C ASN A 136 8.98 11.70 2.01
N THR A 137 9.26 10.40 2.14
CA THR A 137 9.74 9.53 1.04
C THR A 137 8.61 8.75 0.36
N VAL A 138 7.40 8.81 0.91
CA VAL A 138 6.28 8.00 0.45
C VAL A 138 5.62 8.61 -0.78
N LYS A 139 5.39 7.78 -1.80
CA LYS A 139 4.56 8.13 -2.95
C LYS A 139 3.10 7.78 -2.67
N LEU A 140 2.19 8.58 -3.20
CA LEU A 140 0.77 8.39 -2.99
C LEU A 140 0.04 8.18 -4.30
N THR A 141 -1.04 7.43 -4.26
CA THR A 141 -1.99 7.37 -5.37
C THR A 141 -3.32 7.98 -4.96
N ILE A 142 -3.91 8.72 -5.88
CA ILE A 142 -5.19 9.39 -5.70
C ILE A 142 -6.16 8.91 -6.79
N GLU A 143 -7.40 8.70 -6.42
CA GLU A 143 -8.46 8.28 -7.32
C GLU A 143 -9.76 8.93 -6.87
N GLY A 144 -10.61 9.43 -7.79
CA GLY A 144 -11.91 10.00 -7.47
C GLY A 144 -12.29 11.22 -8.30
N ASP A 145 -13.13 12.07 -7.74
CA ASP A 145 -13.67 13.24 -8.43
C ASP A 145 -12.58 14.29 -8.73
N PRO A 146 -12.56 14.91 -9.90
CA PRO A 146 -11.47 15.80 -10.33
C PRO A 146 -11.14 16.92 -9.34
N LYS A 147 -12.15 17.54 -8.70
CA LYS A 147 -11.95 18.59 -7.70
C LYS A 147 -11.21 18.05 -6.47
N ALA A 148 -11.62 16.89 -5.94
CA ALA A 148 -10.97 16.26 -4.78
C ALA A 148 -9.55 15.81 -5.12
N VAL A 149 -9.35 15.20 -6.29
CA VAL A 149 -8.02 14.81 -6.79
C VAL A 149 -7.08 16.01 -6.88
N ALA A 150 -7.53 17.13 -7.45
CA ALA A 150 -6.72 18.33 -7.60
C ALA A 150 -6.25 18.88 -6.23
N VAL A 151 -7.17 18.97 -5.25
CA VAL A 151 -6.86 19.47 -3.90
C VAL A 151 -5.88 18.54 -3.18
N PHE A 152 -6.08 17.23 -3.22
CA PHE A 152 -5.15 16.31 -2.53
C PHE A 152 -3.79 16.22 -3.22
N ARG A 153 -3.73 16.38 -4.56
CA ARG A 153 -2.43 16.53 -5.25
C ARG A 153 -1.69 17.78 -4.79
N GLU A 154 -2.39 18.90 -4.66
CA GLU A 154 -1.81 20.15 -4.14
C GLU A 154 -1.27 19.95 -2.71
N ILE A 155 -2.09 19.39 -1.80
CA ILE A 155 -1.69 19.12 -0.41
C ILE A 155 -0.39 18.30 -0.35
N TRP A 156 -0.33 17.18 -1.04
CA TRP A 156 0.81 16.28 -0.98
C TRP A 156 2.04 16.82 -1.73
N ASN A 157 1.85 17.55 -2.84
CA ASN A 157 2.94 18.22 -3.55
C ASN A 157 3.56 19.34 -2.70
N LEU A 158 2.76 20.09 -1.93
CA LEU A 158 3.27 21.06 -0.95
C LEU A 158 4.10 20.42 0.15
N CYS A 159 3.81 19.17 0.49
CA CYS A 159 4.60 18.37 1.42
C CYS A 159 5.87 17.76 0.77
N GLY A 160 6.07 17.91 -0.53
CA GLY A 160 7.19 17.34 -1.28
C GLY A 160 6.96 15.90 -1.75
N ASN A 161 5.77 15.33 -1.57
CA ASN A 161 5.46 13.97 -1.98
C ASN A 161 5.06 13.90 -3.46
N GLU A 162 5.50 12.85 -4.13
CA GLU A 162 5.07 12.51 -5.49
C GLU A 162 3.70 11.84 -5.47
N THR A 163 2.80 12.26 -6.35
CA THR A 163 1.44 11.72 -6.44
C THR A 163 1.14 11.15 -7.83
N GLY A 164 0.60 9.93 -7.88
CA GLY A 164 0.06 9.30 -9.08
C GLY A 164 -1.47 9.30 -9.08
N VAL A 165 -2.10 9.32 -10.25
CA VAL A 165 -3.55 9.17 -10.38
C VAL A 165 -3.88 7.79 -10.93
N VAL A 166 -4.78 7.09 -10.27
CA VAL A 166 -5.28 5.77 -10.67
C VAL A 166 -6.75 5.90 -11.06
N SER A 167 -7.16 5.26 -12.15
CA SER A 167 -8.58 5.21 -12.49
C SER A 167 -9.36 4.32 -11.52
N THR A 168 -10.59 4.69 -11.22
CA THR A 168 -11.49 4.00 -10.26
C THR A 168 -11.57 2.50 -10.52
N GLY A 169 -11.78 2.09 -11.78
CA GLY A 169 -11.86 0.67 -12.16
C GLY A 169 -10.55 -0.13 -12.02
N LYS A 170 -9.42 0.53 -11.79
CA LYS A 170 -8.10 -0.11 -11.61
C LYS A 170 -7.62 -0.15 -10.16
N LYS A 171 -8.37 0.41 -9.24
CA LYS A 171 -7.98 0.52 -7.82
C LYS A 171 -7.64 -0.83 -7.18
N MET A 172 -8.45 -1.85 -7.42
CA MET A 172 -8.20 -3.19 -6.87
C MET A 172 -6.95 -3.85 -7.47
N GLN A 173 -6.75 -3.72 -8.78
CA GLN A 173 -5.53 -4.23 -9.45
C GLN A 173 -4.28 -3.53 -8.92
N TYR A 174 -4.34 -2.21 -8.76
CA TYR A 174 -3.28 -1.42 -8.15
C TYR A 174 -2.95 -1.91 -6.73
N HIS A 175 -3.97 -2.12 -5.89
CA HIS A 175 -3.73 -2.61 -4.52
C HIS A 175 -3.15 -4.03 -4.49
N ALA A 176 -3.59 -4.90 -5.41
CA ALA A 176 -3.00 -6.23 -5.55
C ALA A 176 -1.50 -6.17 -5.88
N ALA A 177 -1.09 -5.25 -6.78
CA ALA A 177 0.34 -5.05 -7.09
C ALA A 177 1.13 -4.61 -5.85
N ALA A 178 0.58 -3.67 -5.05
CA ALA A 178 1.21 -3.26 -3.79
C ALA A 178 1.32 -4.41 -2.78
N ALA A 179 0.28 -5.24 -2.66
CA ALA A 179 0.29 -6.41 -1.78
C ALA A 179 1.32 -7.46 -2.21
N ILE A 180 1.45 -7.72 -3.53
CA ILE A 180 2.48 -8.63 -4.07
C ILE A 180 3.87 -8.15 -3.69
N ALA A 181 4.15 -6.84 -3.88
CA ALA A 181 5.47 -6.27 -3.61
C ALA A 181 5.78 -6.09 -2.10
N SER A 182 4.82 -6.29 -1.21
CA SER A 182 5.00 -6.11 0.25
C SER A 182 4.65 -7.39 1.02
N ASN A 183 3.39 -7.59 1.34
CA ASN A 183 2.92 -8.66 2.23
C ASN A 183 3.20 -10.06 1.68
N LEU A 184 3.00 -10.28 0.36
CA LEU A 184 3.23 -11.59 -0.24
C LEU A 184 4.72 -11.90 -0.36
N MET A 185 5.59 -10.90 -0.52
CA MET A 185 7.03 -11.08 -0.45
C MET A 185 7.48 -11.58 0.93
N ILE A 186 6.86 -11.10 2.03
CA ILE A 186 7.14 -11.63 3.38
C ILE A 186 6.73 -13.11 3.47
N GLY A 187 5.57 -13.46 2.90
CA GLY A 187 5.12 -14.87 2.84
C GLY A 187 6.08 -15.77 2.06
N LEU A 188 6.62 -15.25 0.95
CA LEU A 188 7.62 -15.96 0.15
C LEU A 188 8.92 -16.18 0.93
N TYR A 189 9.40 -15.15 1.63
CA TYR A 189 10.58 -15.27 2.50
C TYR A 189 10.38 -16.30 3.61
N ALA A 190 9.25 -16.25 4.33
CA ALA A 190 8.92 -17.22 5.37
C ALA A 190 8.85 -18.67 4.82
N LYS A 191 8.37 -18.85 3.58
CA LYS A 191 8.39 -20.15 2.90
C LYS A 191 9.82 -20.65 2.64
N SER A 192 10.72 -19.76 2.20
CA SER A 192 12.12 -20.10 1.95
C SER A 192 12.85 -20.49 3.24
N VAL A 193 12.54 -19.81 4.36
CA VAL A 193 13.06 -20.18 5.71
C VAL A 193 12.67 -21.62 6.05
N ARG A 194 11.36 -21.95 5.94
CA ARG A 194 10.87 -23.31 6.24
C ARG A 194 11.55 -24.39 5.38
N LEU A 195 11.76 -24.13 4.09
CA LEU A 195 12.47 -25.09 3.22
C LEU A 195 13.91 -25.32 3.66
N LEU A 196 14.61 -24.33 4.24
CA LEU A 196 15.92 -24.53 4.83
C LEU A 196 15.83 -25.28 6.16
N GLU A 197 14.81 -25.03 6.97
CA GLU A 197 14.57 -25.81 8.19
C GLU A 197 14.34 -27.29 7.87
N ASP A 198 13.62 -27.62 6.82
CA ASP A 198 13.45 -28.99 6.32
C ASP A 198 14.78 -29.62 5.84
N CYS A 199 15.78 -28.80 5.48
CA CYS A 199 17.14 -29.22 5.18
C CYS A 199 18.05 -29.38 6.42
N GLY A 200 17.53 -29.10 7.63
CA GLY A 200 18.22 -29.30 8.90
C GLY A 200 18.83 -28.03 9.53
N PHE A 201 18.58 -26.85 8.97
CA PHE A 201 18.98 -25.58 9.61
C PHE A 201 18.02 -25.23 10.74
N ALA A 202 18.52 -24.72 11.87
CA ALA A 202 17.66 -24.18 12.92
C ALA A 202 17.08 -22.81 12.49
N GLY A 203 15.88 -22.42 13.00
CA GLY A 203 15.11 -21.28 12.50
C GLY A 203 15.91 -19.99 12.33
N GLU A 204 16.62 -19.52 13.35
CA GLU A 204 17.46 -18.31 13.28
C GLU A 204 18.67 -18.51 12.34
N GLU A 205 19.23 -19.70 12.29
CA GLU A 205 20.30 -20.05 11.35
C GLU A 205 19.83 -19.98 9.91
N ALA A 206 18.65 -20.55 9.60
CA ALA A 206 18.04 -20.49 8.27
C ALA A 206 17.86 -19.05 7.80
N GLU A 207 17.35 -18.17 8.66
CA GLU A 207 17.21 -16.75 8.37
C GLU A 207 18.56 -16.07 8.10
N ASN A 208 19.58 -16.37 8.93
CA ASN A 208 20.92 -15.79 8.80
C ASN A 208 21.60 -16.20 7.47
N PHE A 209 21.39 -17.43 7.00
CA PHE A 209 21.89 -17.91 5.71
C PHE A 209 21.20 -17.23 4.53
N LEU A 210 19.89 -17.00 4.60
CA LEU A 210 19.14 -16.35 3.53
C LEU A 210 19.36 -14.84 3.45
N ARG A 211 19.63 -14.18 4.58
CA ARG A 211 19.70 -12.72 4.69
C ARG A 211 20.61 -12.07 3.63
N PRO A 212 21.90 -12.44 3.50
CA PRO A 212 22.79 -11.78 2.53
C PRO A 212 22.35 -12.00 1.08
N LEU A 213 21.75 -13.16 0.77
CA LEU A 213 21.21 -13.45 -0.56
C LEU A 213 20.02 -12.53 -0.89
N VAL A 214 19.07 -12.42 0.05
CA VAL A 214 17.86 -11.60 -0.13
C VAL A 214 18.20 -10.12 -0.20
N GLU A 215 19.01 -9.60 0.73
CA GLU A 215 19.43 -8.20 0.75
C GLU A 215 20.15 -7.81 -0.54
N ASN A 216 21.07 -8.65 -1.02
CA ASN A 216 21.78 -8.37 -2.26
C ASN A 216 20.88 -8.35 -3.48
N ASN A 217 19.95 -9.31 -3.60
CA ASN A 217 19.02 -9.38 -4.72
C ASN A 217 18.04 -8.19 -4.71
N ILE A 218 17.48 -7.84 -3.55
CA ILE A 218 16.58 -6.67 -3.43
C ILE A 218 17.34 -5.40 -3.78
N ARG A 219 18.53 -5.19 -3.22
CA ARG A 219 19.33 -4.01 -3.52
C ARG A 219 19.61 -3.88 -5.01
N ARG A 220 20.12 -4.93 -5.66
CA ARG A 220 20.39 -4.92 -7.10
C ARG A 220 19.14 -4.61 -7.94
N MET A 221 18.01 -5.22 -7.59
CA MET A 221 16.74 -4.97 -8.29
C MET A 221 16.29 -3.51 -8.17
N LEU A 222 16.50 -2.87 -7.02
CA LEU A 222 16.09 -1.47 -6.79
C LEU A 222 17.09 -0.46 -7.39
N GLU A 223 18.38 -0.82 -7.47
CA GLU A 223 19.44 0.03 -8.05
C GLU A 223 19.49 -0.03 -9.58
N SER A 224 19.00 -1.11 -10.18
CA SER A 224 18.99 -1.28 -11.64
C SER A 224 17.59 -1.61 -12.18
N SER A 225 17.37 -2.87 -12.58
CA SER A 225 16.07 -3.36 -13.02
C SER A 225 15.90 -4.84 -12.67
N PRO A 226 14.67 -5.39 -12.69
CA PRO A 226 14.46 -6.83 -12.53
C PRO A 226 15.26 -7.67 -13.54
N GLU A 227 15.37 -7.20 -14.79
CA GLU A 227 16.10 -7.87 -15.84
C GLU A 227 17.62 -7.93 -15.53
N GLU A 228 18.20 -6.81 -15.10
CA GLU A 228 19.64 -6.75 -14.77
C GLU A 228 19.98 -7.52 -13.49
N ALA A 229 19.10 -7.46 -12.49
CA ALA A 229 19.28 -8.17 -11.22
C ALA A 229 19.13 -9.69 -11.36
N LEU A 230 18.32 -10.17 -12.32
CA LEU A 230 17.97 -11.57 -12.45
C LEU A 230 19.20 -12.44 -12.72
N SER A 231 19.28 -13.55 -11.98
CA SER A 231 20.24 -14.64 -12.15
C SER A 231 19.56 -15.98 -11.80
N GLY A 232 20.28 -17.09 -11.96
CA GLY A 232 19.78 -18.41 -11.54
C GLY A 232 19.40 -19.33 -12.69
N PRO A 233 18.85 -20.53 -12.38
CA PRO A 233 18.64 -21.58 -13.37
C PRO A 233 17.65 -21.19 -14.47
N VAL A 234 16.56 -20.50 -14.13
CA VAL A 234 15.57 -20.04 -15.13
C VAL A 234 16.21 -19.05 -16.09
N GLU A 235 16.98 -18.07 -15.58
CA GLU A 235 17.69 -17.09 -16.42
C GLU A 235 18.67 -17.76 -17.37
N ARG A 236 19.43 -18.77 -16.90
CA ARG A 236 20.41 -19.51 -17.70
C ARG A 236 19.79 -20.54 -18.63
N ASN A 237 18.46 -20.74 -18.60
CA ASN A 237 17.74 -21.80 -19.33
C ASN A 237 18.17 -23.22 -18.91
N ASP A 238 18.43 -23.40 -17.62
CA ASP A 238 18.82 -24.70 -17.03
C ASP A 238 17.55 -25.49 -16.67
N ALA A 239 16.92 -26.09 -17.68
CA ALA A 239 15.69 -26.86 -17.53
C ALA A 239 15.87 -28.09 -16.62
N GLU A 240 17.04 -28.72 -16.60
CA GLU A 240 17.33 -29.88 -15.74
C GLU A 240 17.26 -29.53 -14.26
N THR A 241 17.89 -28.41 -13.85
CA THR A 241 17.85 -27.95 -12.47
C THR A 241 16.42 -27.56 -12.05
N VAL A 242 15.68 -26.86 -12.93
CA VAL A 242 14.28 -26.49 -12.65
C VAL A 242 13.41 -27.74 -12.49
N GLN A 243 13.59 -28.75 -13.32
CA GLN A 243 12.87 -30.02 -13.22
C GLN A 243 13.15 -30.74 -11.89
N LYS A 244 14.41 -30.79 -11.45
CA LYS A 244 14.79 -31.37 -10.15
C LYS A 244 14.14 -30.64 -8.98
N HIS A 245 14.10 -29.32 -9.03
CA HIS A 245 13.37 -28.53 -8.01
C HIS A 245 11.88 -28.91 -7.97
N LEU A 246 11.21 -28.97 -9.12
CA LEU A 246 9.80 -29.35 -9.21
C LEU A 246 9.52 -30.79 -8.73
N GLN A 247 10.44 -31.70 -8.93
CA GLN A 247 10.33 -33.09 -8.43
C GLN A 247 10.50 -33.20 -6.91
N THR A 248 11.30 -32.30 -6.32
CA THR A 248 11.59 -32.29 -4.87
C THR A 248 10.49 -31.60 -4.09
N LEU A 249 9.94 -30.50 -4.64
CA LEU A 249 8.92 -29.70 -3.98
C LEU A 249 7.53 -30.35 -4.10
N GLN A 250 6.70 -30.21 -3.06
CA GLN A 250 5.36 -30.78 -3.01
C GLN A 250 4.30 -29.73 -2.60
N GLY A 251 3.04 -30.01 -2.90
CA GLY A 251 1.90 -29.19 -2.46
C GLY A 251 2.05 -27.70 -2.77
N SER A 252 1.87 -26.86 -1.77
CA SER A 252 1.94 -25.41 -1.94
C SER A 252 3.33 -24.88 -2.27
N ASP A 253 4.40 -25.61 -1.93
CA ASP A 253 5.77 -25.20 -2.24
C ASP A 253 6.07 -25.33 -3.72
N ARG A 254 5.65 -26.43 -4.31
CA ARG A 254 5.71 -26.67 -5.76
C ARG A 254 4.86 -25.64 -6.52
N THR A 255 3.64 -25.38 -6.06
CA THR A 255 2.74 -24.42 -6.70
C THR A 255 3.33 -23.02 -6.74
N VAL A 256 3.89 -22.54 -5.62
CA VAL A 256 4.52 -21.22 -5.54
C VAL A 256 5.77 -21.16 -6.40
N TYR A 257 6.62 -22.20 -6.36
CA TYR A 257 7.84 -22.26 -7.18
C TYR A 257 7.50 -22.19 -8.67
N LEU A 258 6.50 -22.96 -9.12
CA LEU A 258 6.05 -22.98 -10.51
C LEU A 258 5.54 -21.62 -10.97
N ALA A 259 4.61 -21.01 -10.22
CA ALA A 259 4.02 -19.72 -10.56
C ALA A 259 5.09 -18.60 -10.65
N LEU A 260 6.04 -18.59 -9.71
CA LEU A 260 7.12 -17.60 -9.73
C LEU A 260 8.14 -17.89 -10.85
N SER A 261 8.39 -19.18 -11.19
CA SER A 261 9.27 -19.52 -12.30
C SER A 261 8.71 -19.05 -13.65
N GLU A 262 7.40 -19.07 -13.84
CA GLU A 262 6.74 -18.51 -15.04
C GLU A 262 6.97 -16.98 -15.12
N GLU A 263 6.84 -16.25 -14.01
CA GLU A 263 7.12 -14.80 -13.96
C GLU A 263 8.61 -14.51 -14.19
N VAL A 264 9.50 -15.25 -13.55
CA VAL A 264 10.96 -15.15 -13.74
C VAL A 264 11.35 -15.45 -15.18
N LEU A 265 10.72 -16.43 -15.84
CA LEU A 265 10.93 -16.72 -17.25
C LEU A 265 10.52 -15.54 -18.15
N SER A 266 9.44 -14.86 -17.82
CA SER A 266 9.03 -13.64 -18.53
C SER A 266 10.11 -12.56 -18.47
N VAL A 267 10.72 -12.35 -17.30
CA VAL A 267 11.85 -11.42 -17.11
C VAL A 267 13.11 -11.92 -17.85
N ALA A 268 13.41 -13.22 -17.77
CA ALA A 268 14.57 -13.83 -18.44
C ALA A 268 14.54 -13.64 -19.96
N LYS A 269 13.37 -13.74 -20.58
CA LYS A 269 13.17 -13.50 -22.02
C LYS A 269 13.42 -12.05 -22.42
N LYS A 270 13.04 -11.09 -21.58
CA LYS A 270 13.34 -9.67 -21.81
C LYS A 270 14.85 -9.41 -21.69
N LYS A 271 15.51 -10.03 -20.71
CA LYS A 271 16.96 -9.94 -20.51
C LYS A 271 17.75 -10.53 -21.67
N ASN A 272 17.33 -11.69 -22.17
CA ASN A 272 18.05 -12.48 -23.19
C ASN A 272 17.14 -12.78 -24.40
N PRO A 273 16.78 -11.79 -25.23
CA PRO A 273 15.77 -11.97 -26.30
C PRO A 273 16.19 -12.96 -27.39
N GLN A 274 17.47 -13.27 -27.49
CA GLN A 274 18.01 -14.23 -28.48
C GLN A 274 18.13 -15.66 -27.95
N ARG A 275 17.89 -15.88 -26.62
CA ARG A 275 18.00 -17.23 -26.02
C ARG A 275 16.71 -18.01 -26.24
N ASP A 276 16.86 -19.27 -26.64
CA ASP A 276 15.71 -20.17 -26.82
C ASP A 276 15.27 -20.79 -25.49
N TYR A 277 14.11 -20.41 -25.01
CA TYR A 277 13.52 -20.89 -23.76
C TYR A 277 12.38 -21.92 -23.97
N ARG A 278 12.18 -22.44 -25.19
CA ARG A 278 11.04 -23.34 -25.50
C ARG A 278 10.99 -24.61 -24.66
N GLU A 279 12.12 -25.18 -24.31
CA GLU A 279 12.19 -26.37 -23.45
C GLU A 279 11.69 -26.06 -22.04
N LEU A 280 12.17 -24.99 -21.44
CA LEU A 280 11.77 -24.54 -20.11
C LEU A 280 10.27 -24.12 -20.08
N GLU A 281 9.77 -23.46 -21.12
CA GLU A 281 8.35 -23.18 -21.26
C GLU A 281 7.48 -24.44 -21.28
N ARG A 282 7.91 -25.44 -22.03
CA ARG A 282 7.20 -26.70 -22.09
C ARG A 282 7.17 -27.39 -20.73
N LEU A 283 8.31 -27.47 -20.05
CA LEU A 283 8.42 -28.03 -18.70
C LEU A 283 7.45 -27.37 -17.72
N LEU A 284 7.46 -26.04 -17.63
CA LEU A 284 6.59 -25.30 -16.71
C LEU A 284 5.10 -25.46 -17.03
N ARG A 285 4.73 -25.52 -18.33
CA ARG A 285 3.33 -25.72 -18.76
C ARG A 285 2.82 -27.14 -18.48
N GLU A 286 3.64 -28.15 -18.65
CA GLU A 286 3.29 -29.57 -18.41
C GLU A 286 3.08 -29.80 -16.91
N ASP A 287 3.96 -29.24 -16.08
CA ASP A 287 3.90 -29.34 -14.63
C ASP A 287 2.64 -28.67 -14.03
N ARG A 288 2.17 -27.58 -14.63
CA ARG A 288 0.95 -26.87 -14.22
C ARG A 288 -0.35 -27.68 -14.43
N ARG A 289 -0.32 -28.70 -15.29
CA ARG A 289 -1.49 -29.54 -15.60
C ARG A 289 -1.61 -30.76 -14.71
N GLN A 290 -0.59 -31.06 -13.94
CA GLN A 290 -0.54 -32.12 -12.93
C GLN A 290 -0.96 -31.60 -11.55
#